data_234e9e4a885cb1f90588a50db504eea7
#
_entry.id   234e9e4a885cb1f90588a50db504eea7
#
_cell.length_a   1.000
_cell.length_b   1.000
_cell.length_c   1.000
_cell.angle_alpha   90.00
_cell.angle_beta   90.00
_cell.angle_gamma   90.00
#
_symmetry.space_group_name_H-M   'P 1'
#
loop_
_entity.id
_entity.type
_entity.pdbx_description
1 polymer ?
#
loop_
_entity_poly.entity_id
_entity_poly.type
_entity_poly.pdbx_seq_one_letter_code
_entity_poly.pdbx_strand_id
1 'polypeptide(L)'
;MATMVQAAKRNKIHKRISFTRTQALCSRPHIKGIVDKLTTRSPKKPNSATRHVAKVKLTNFKKVTARVPGCGYHCSKYNRVLVEGGRANDLPGVSYTLRRGVYDFSALIGKRKRRSIYGISRPADQISTHVRRCFRTPQQHAI
;
A
#
# COMPACT_ATOMS: atom_id res chain seq x y z
N MET A 1 15.81 36.55 13.57
CA MET A 1 14.79 37.19 12.70
C MET A 1 14.95 36.71 11.27
N ALA A 2 13.87 36.46 10.57
CA ALA A 2 13.95 36.05 9.15
C ALA A 2 14.20 37.30 8.28
N THR A 3 15.07 37.20 7.27
CA THR A 3 15.31 38.26 6.32
C THR A 3 14.11 38.44 5.38
N MET A 4 13.98 39.63 4.77
CA MET A 4 12.92 39.92 3.78
C MET A 4 12.89 38.89 2.65
N VAL A 5 14.06 38.45 2.18
CA VAL A 5 14.18 37.40 1.14
C VAL A 5 13.71 36.05 1.64
N GLN A 6 13.94 35.71 2.89
CA GLN A 6 13.43 34.46 3.48
C GLN A 6 11.91 34.51 3.68
N ALA A 7 11.36 35.68 4.03
CA ALA A 7 9.92 35.90 4.13
C ALA A 7 9.24 35.78 2.77
N ALA A 8 9.80 36.37 1.71
CA ALA A 8 9.30 36.27 0.35
C ALA A 8 9.34 34.84 -0.19
N LYS A 9 10.41 34.07 0.10
CA LYS A 9 10.52 32.65 -0.25
C LYS A 9 9.56 31.74 0.56
N ARG A 10 9.11 32.18 1.74
CA ARG A 10 8.10 31.47 2.54
C ARG A 10 6.69 31.59 1.99
N ASN A 11 6.41 32.59 1.17
CA ASN A 11 5.15 32.65 0.42
C ASN A 11 5.12 31.48 -0.57
N LYS A 12 4.79 30.30 -0.04
CA LYS A 12 4.59 29.11 -0.86
C LYS A 12 3.49 29.46 -1.84
N ILE A 13 3.87 29.58 -3.11
CA ILE A 13 2.93 29.54 -4.22
C ILE A 13 1.98 28.37 -3.91
N HIS A 14 0.69 28.67 -3.76
CA HIS A 14 -0.32 27.63 -3.54
C HIS A 14 -0.13 26.59 -4.63
N LYS A 15 0.42 25.42 -4.24
CA LYS A 15 0.56 24.32 -5.18
C LYS A 15 -0.83 24.04 -5.72
N ARG A 16 -0.98 24.11 -7.03
CA ARG A 16 -2.23 23.72 -7.69
C ARG A 16 -2.65 22.39 -7.09
N ILE A 17 -3.89 22.32 -6.59
CA ILE A 17 -4.43 21.07 -6.03
C ILE A 17 -4.36 20.05 -7.16
N SER A 18 -3.39 19.14 -7.09
CA SER A 18 -3.26 18.08 -8.07
C SER A 18 -4.48 17.18 -7.91
N PHE A 19 -5.18 16.93 -9.01
CA PHE A 19 -6.31 16.01 -9.02
C PHE A 19 -5.84 14.62 -8.57
N THR A 20 -6.21 14.22 -7.35
CA THR A 20 -5.82 12.94 -6.80
C THR A 20 -6.62 11.83 -7.48
N ARG A 21 -5.93 10.88 -8.10
CA ARG A 21 -6.55 9.71 -8.76
C ARG A 21 -7.27 8.78 -7.77
N THR A 22 -7.13 9.02 -6.48
CA THR A 22 -7.68 8.21 -5.38
C THR A 22 -8.68 8.99 -4.54
N GLN A 23 -9.64 9.64 -5.17
CA GLN A 23 -10.65 10.50 -4.54
C GLN A 23 -11.42 9.82 -3.39
N ALA A 24 -11.60 8.49 -3.46
CA ALA A 24 -12.32 7.78 -2.41
C ALA A 24 -11.56 7.71 -1.08
N LEU A 25 -10.25 7.94 -1.07
CA LEU A 25 -9.46 7.95 0.17
C LEU A 25 -9.53 9.29 0.93
N CYS A 26 -10.04 10.36 0.32
CA CYS A 26 -10.17 11.68 0.97
C CYS A 26 -8.86 12.14 1.61
N SER A 27 -7.77 12.16 0.87
CA SER A 27 -6.41 12.52 1.29
C SER A 27 -5.79 11.65 2.39
N ARG A 28 -6.41 10.52 2.72
CA ARG A 28 -5.87 9.53 3.67
C ARG A 28 -5.01 8.50 2.94
N PRO A 29 -3.93 8.00 3.53
CA PRO A 29 -3.11 6.95 2.90
C PRO A 29 -3.85 5.62 2.78
N HIS A 30 -4.70 5.31 3.75
CA HIS A 30 -5.47 4.06 3.82
C HIS A 30 -6.85 4.32 4.40
N ILE A 31 -7.81 3.47 4.02
CA ILE A 31 -9.18 3.49 4.57
C ILE A 31 -9.65 2.06 4.81
N LYS A 32 -10.39 1.85 5.88
CA LYS A 32 -11.06 0.57 6.18
C LYS A 32 -12.26 0.38 5.26
N GLY A 33 -12.54 -0.88 4.91
CA GLY A 33 -13.73 -1.21 4.16
C GLY A 33 -14.15 -2.65 4.39
N ILE A 34 -15.34 -2.99 3.93
CA ILE A 34 -15.91 -4.33 3.97
C ILE A 34 -16.05 -4.84 2.54
N VAL A 35 -15.61 -6.07 2.29
CA VAL A 35 -15.71 -6.72 0.99
C VAL A 35 -17.17 -7.07 0.71
N ASP A 36 -17.71 -6.50 -0.36
CA ASP A 36 -19.05 -6.79 -0.85
C ASP A 36 -19.06 -8.02 -1.79
N LYS A 37 -18.15 -8.02 -2.78
CA LYS A 37 -18.05 -9.10 -3.75
C LYS A 37 -16.63 -9.28 -4.25
N LEU A 38 -16.19 -10.53 -4.37
CA LEU A 38 -14.94 -10.90 -5.08
C LEU A 38 -15.29 -11.24 -6.53
N THR A 39 -14.50 -10.72 -7.45
CA THR A 39 -14.69 -10.96 -8.89
C THR A 39 -13.33 -11.08 -9.57
N THR A 40 -13.34 -11.59 -10.79
CA THR A 40 -12.18 -11.58 -11.68
C THR A 40 -12.38 -10.57 -12.78
N ARG A 41 -11.31 -9.98 -13.30
CA ARG A 41 -11.33 -9.11 -14.46
C ARG A 41 -10.25 -9.48 -15.46
N SER A 42 -10.58 -9.42 -16.71
CA SER A 42 -9.61 -9.54 -17.79
C SER A 42 -8.83 -8.23 -17.94
N PRO A 43 -7.51 -8.29 -18.15
CA PRO A 43 -6.70 -7.10 -18.39
C PRO A 43 -6.93 -6.57 -19.81
N LYS A 44 -6.46 -5.34 -20.05
CA LYS A 44 -6.40 -4.78 -21.41
C LYS A 44 -5.29 -5.44 -22.24
N LYS A 45 -5.42 -5.43 -23.56
CA LYS A 45 -4.33 -5.81 -24.47
C LYS A 45 -3.04 -5.02 -24.14
N PRO A 46 -1.84 -5.60 -24.18
CA PRO A 46 -1.49 -6.95 -24.69
C PRO A 46 -1.61 -8.10 -23.68
N ASN A 47 -2.03 -7.86 -22.43
CA ASN A 47 -2.08 -8.87 -21.38
C ASN A 47 -3.37 -9.70 -21.46
N SER A 48 -3.29 -11.01 -21.17
CA SER A 48 -4.42 -11.94 -21.24
C SER A 48 -4.75 -12.69 -19.93
N ALA A 49 -3.93 -12.54 -18.88
CA ALA A 49 -4.16 -13.23 -17.62
C ALA A 49 -5.30 -12.59 -16.81
N THR A 50 -6.28 -13.37 -16.33
CA THR A 50 -7.32 -12.89 -15.43
C THR A 50 -6.76 -12.44 -14.09
N ARG A 51 -7.27 -11.31 -13.59
CA ARG A 51 -6.84 -10.71 -12.31
C ARG A 51 -8.00 -10.70 -11.31
N HIS A 52 -7.69 -10.98 -10.06
CA HIS A 52 -8.67 -10.94 -8.99
C HIS A 52 -8.83 -9.52 -8.45
N VAL A 53 -10.07 -9.12 -8.31
CA VAL A 53 -10.48 -7.81 -7.78
C VAL A 53 -11.59 -7.97 -6.77
N ALA A 54 -11.63 -7.10 -5.78
CA ALA A 54 -12.68 -7.05 -4.79
C ALA A 54 -13.47 -5.74 -4.94
N LYS A 55 -14.78 -5.82 -4.91
CA LYS A 55 -15.66 -4.67 -4.70
C LYS A 55 -15.76 -4.43 -3.20
N VAL A 56 -15.39 -3.25 -2.74
CA VAL A 56 -15.30 -2.92 -1.31
C VAL A 56 -16.15 -1.69 -1.03
N LYS A 57 -16.95 -1.74 0.03
CA LYS A 57 -17.65 -0.60 0.61
C LYS A 57 -16.76 -0.02 1.71
N LEU A 58 -16.31 1.21 1.51
CA LEU A 58 -15.44 1.93 2.45
C LEU A 58 -16.27 2.49 3.62
N THR A 59 -15.59 2.85 4.71
CA THR A 59 -16.23 3.51 5.89
C THR A 59 -16.82 4.87 5.56
N ASN A 60 -16.40 5.54 4.50
CA ASN A 60 -17.01 6.76 3.99
C ASN A 60 -18.18 6.49 2.99
N PHE A 61 -18.75 5.29 3.02
CA PHE A 61 -19.87 4.82 2.19
C PHE A 61 -19.59 4.74 0.67
N LYS A 62 -18.41 5.13 0.21
CA LYS A 62 -18.04 5.00 -1.21
C LYS A 62 -17.73 3.54 -1.55
N LYS A 63 -18.18 3.10 -2.73
CA LYS A 63 -17.87 1.78 -3.27
C LYS A 63 -16.69 1.89 -4.22
N VAL A 64 -15.68 1.06 -4.04
CA VAL A 64 -14.47 1.03 -4.87
C VAL A 64 -14.16 -0.39 -5.34
N THR A 65 -13.48 -0.49 -6.48
CA THR A 65 -12.91 -1.75 -6.95
C THR A 65 -11.41 -1.72 -6.67
N ALA A 66 -10.94 -2.68 -5.89
CA ALA A 66 -9.54 -2.80 -5.48
C ALA A 66 -8.93 -4.10 -5.99
N ARG A 67 -7.65 -4.03 -6.38
CA ARG A 67 -6.87 -5.21 -6.77
C ARG A 67 -6.52 -6.02 -5.53
N VAL A 68 -6.59 -7.35 -5.64
CA VAL A 68 -6.15 -8.31 -4.62
C VAL A 68 -4.71 -8.73 -4.94
N PRO A 69 -3.68 -8.32 -4.16
CA PRO A 69 -2.30 -8.66 -4.45
C PRO A 69 -1.95 -10.09 -4.03
N GLY A 70 -1.06 -10.74 -4.80
CA GLY A 70 -0.55 -12.08 -4.51
C GLY A 70 -1.44 -13.21 -5.00
N CYS A 71 -1.09 -14.43 -4.60
CA CYS A 71 -1.85 -15.66 -4.85
C CYS A 71 -2.54 -16.12 -3.55
N GLY A 72 -3.50 -17.05 -3.68
CA GLY A 72 -4.28 -17.52 -2.54
C GLY A 72 -5.32 -16.49 -2.07
N TYR A 73 -6.60 -16.83 -2.25
CA TYR A 73 -7.71 -15.94 -1.91
C TYR A 73 -8.26 -16.33 -0.55
N HIS A 74 -7.66 -15.76 0.50
CA HIS A 74 -8.16 -15.87 1.88
C HIS A 74 -9.09 -14.70 2.23
N CYS A 75 -9.68 -14.08 1.23
CA CYS A 75 -10.63 -12.99 1.42
C CYS A 75 -12.02 -13.47 1.03
N SER A 76 -12.98 -13.34 1.92
CA SER A 76 -14.39 -13.71 1.72
C SER A 76 -15.28 -12.47 1.68
N LYS A 77 -16.55 -12.65 1.31
CA LYS A 77 -17.56 -11.62 1.47
C LYS A 77 -17.69 -11.24 2.94
N TYR A 78 -17.88 -9.95 3.21
CA TYR A 78 -17.97 -9.33 4.54
C TYR A 78 -16.66 -9.22 5.33
N ASN A 79 -15.53 -9.71 4.83
CA ASN A 79 -14.25 -9.49 5.49
C ASN A 79 -13.91 -8.01 5.56
N ARG A 80 -13.34 -7.60 6.70
CA ARG A 80 -12.76 -6.26 6.89
C ARG A 80 -11.39 -6.21 6.25
N VAL A 81 -11.16 -5.19 5.45
CA VAL A 81 -9.92 -5.01 4.70
C VAL A 81 -9.43 -3.57 4.78
N LEU A 82 -8.13 -3.40 4.60
CA LEU A 82 -7.52 -2.08 4.44
C LEU A 82 -7.29 -1.81 2.96
N VAL A 83 -7.81 -0.67 2.49
CA VAL A 83 -7.69 -0.23 1.09
C VAL A 83 -6.68 0.89 1.01
N GLU A 84 -5.74 0.78 0.09
CA GLU A 84 -4.74 1.79 -0.23
C GLU A 84 -4.88 2.24 -1.69
N GLY A 85 -4.30 3.41 -2.01
CA GLY A 85 -4.16 3.85 -3.39
C GLY A 85 -3.13 2.99 -4.12
N GLY A 86 -3.42 2.63 -5.35
CA GLY A 86 -2.50 1.83 -6.16
C GLY A 86 -3.20 1.39 -7.45
N ARG A 87 -2.93 2.13 -8.53
CA ARG A 87 -3.52 1.81 -9.84
C ARG A 87 -2.93 0.52 -10.40
N ALA A 88 -3.78 -0.38 -10.86
CA ALA A 88 -3.38 -1.49 -11.69
C ALA A 88 -3.30 -1.02 -13.15
N ASN A 89 -2.10 -1.02 -13.73
CA ASN A 89 -1.89 -0.51 -15.09
C ASN A 89 -2.57 -1.35 -16.17
N ASP A 90 -2.74 -2.63 -15.90
CA ASP A 90 -3.38 -3.61 -16.79
C ASP A 90 -4.91 -3.68 -16.63
N LEU A 91 -5.46 -3.12 -15.54
CA LEU A 91 -6.90 -3.21 -15.27
C LEU A 91 -7.57 -1.82 -15.37
N PRO A 92 -8.41 -1.58 -16.39
CA PRO A 92 -9.15 -0.35 -16.50
C PRO A 92 -10.10 -0.15 -15.30
N GLY A 93 -10.15 1.06 -14.76
CA GLY A 93 -11.06 1.41 -13.65
C GLY A 93 -10.67 0.86 -12.27
N VAL A 94 -9.49 0.23 -12.11
CA VAL A 94 -8.99 -0.24 -10.81
C VAL A 94 -7.85 0.67 -10.34
N SER A 95 -8.17 1.56 -9.41
CA SER A 95 -7.24 2.57 -8.87
C SER A 95 -6.84 2.30 -7.42
N TYR A 96 -7.30 1.21 -6.84
CA TYR A 96 -7.08 0.85 -5.44
C TYR A 96 -6.51 -0.56 -5.33
N THR A 97 -5.79 -0.80 -4.23
CA THR A 97 -5.20 -2.11 -3.90
C THR A 97 -5.55 -2.47 -2.46
N LEU A 98 -5.77 -3.75 -2.17
CA LEU A 98 -5.95 -4.25 -0.81
C LEU A 98 -4.59 -4.46 -0.15
N ARG A 99 -4.48 -4.14 1.14
CA ARG A 99 -3.28 -4.40 1.94
C ARG A 99 -3.39 -5.76 2.61
N ARG A 100 -2.41 -6.65 2.39
CA ARG A 100 -2.32 -7.94 3.09
C ARG A 100 -1.71 -7.81 4.48
N GLY A 101 -2.00 -8.78 5.34
CA GLY A 101 -1.50 -8.83 6.71
C GLY A 101 -2.18 -7.86 7.67
N VAL A 102 -3.33 -7.31 7.29
CA VAL A 102 -4.11 -6.35 8.10
C VAL A 102 -5.57 -6.77 8.10
N TYR A 103 -6.19 -6.74 9.28
CA TYR A 103 -7.57 -7.21 9.52
C TYR A 103 -7.76 -8.67 9.08
N ASP A 104 -8.85 -8.95 8.38
CA ASP A 104 -9.22 -10.31 7.98
C ASP A 104 -8.51 -10.78 6.70
N PHE A 105 -7.66 -9.94 6.11
CA PHE A 105 -6.89 -10.29 4.92
C PHE A 105 -5.48 -10.75 5.28
N SER A 106 -5.29 -12.07 5.42
CA SER A 106 -4.06 -12.67 5.88
C SER A 106 -2.85 -12.37 4.99
N ALA A 107 -1.67 -12.42 5.61
CA ALA A 107 -0.39 -12.38 4.91
C ALA A 107 -0.21 -13.60 4.00
N LEU A 108 0.68 -13.48 3.01
CA LEU A 108 0.99 -14.58 2.10
C LEU A 108 2.14 -15.42 2.66
N ILE A 109 1.88 -16.68 2.98
CA ILE A 109 2.86 -17.60 3.55
C ILE A 109 3.93 -17.98 2.48
N GLY A 110 5.19 -18.15 2.91
CA GLY A 110 6.28 -18.66 2.08
C GLY A 110 6.95 -17.69 1.11
N LYS A 111 6.49 -16.45 1.02
CA LYS A 111 7.09 -15.45 0.13
C LYS A 111 8.29 -14.76 0.80
N ARG A 112 9.50 -14.96 0.27
CA ARG A 112 10.74 -14.37 0.82
C ARG A 112 11.07 -12.98 0.24
N LYS A 113 10.76 -12.73 -1.04
CA LYS A 113 10.98 -11.44 -1.72
C LYS A 113 9.75 -10.54 -1.67
N ARG A 114 9.95 -9.19 -1.65
CA ARG A 114 8.87 -8.18 -1.63
C ARG A 114 7.87 -8.36 -0.48
N ARG A 115 8.36 -8.69 0.70
CA ARG A 115 7.58 -9.06 1.88
C ARG A 115 6.53 -8.03 2.29
N SER A 116 6.85 -6.74 2.23
CA SER A 116 5.94 -5.67 2.69
C SER A 116 4.63 -5.61 1.90
N ILE A 117 4.64 -5.93 0.58
CA ILE A 117 3.43 -5.97 -0.25
C ILE A 117 2.51 -7.11 0.19
N TYR A 118 3.09 -8.21 0.68
CA TYR A 118 2.35 -9.42 1.07
C TYR A 118 2.12 -9.53 2.58
N GLY A 119 2.44 -8.49 3.34
CA GLY A 119 2.21 -8.44 4.78
C GLY A 119 3.07 -9.40 5.61
N ILE A 120 4.23 -9.84 5.09
CA ILE A 120 5.08 -10.83 5.74
C ILE A 120 6.10 -10.13 6.63
N SER A 121 6.22 -10.59 7.88
CA SER A 121 7.24 -10.14 8.82
C SER A 121 8.65 -10.53 8.37
N ARG A 122 9.65 -9.88 8.94
CA ARG A 122 11.05 -10.19 8.67
C ARG A 122 11.41 -11.54 9.30
N PRO A 123 12.08 -12.46 8.57
CA PRO A 123 12.56 -13.71 9.15
C PRO A 123 13.56 -13.45 10.28
N ALA A 124 13.53 -14.28 11.32
CA ALA A 124 14.43 -14.18 12.49
C ALA A 124 15.91 -14.22 12.08
N ASP A 125 16.27 -15.08 11.13
CA ASP A 125 17.64 -15.25 10.63
C ASP A 125 18.26 -13.95 10.06
N GLN A 126 17.44 -13.03 9.58
CA GLN A 126 17.90 -11.75 9.03
C GLN A 126 17.91 -10.60 10.06
N ILE A 127 17.35 -10.82 11.24
CA ILE A 127 17.35 -9.80 12.30
C ILE A 127 18.75 -9.63 12.86
N SER A 128 19.51 -10.72 13.07
CA SER A 128 20.86 -10.71 13.65
C SER A 128 21.89 -9.93 12.81
N THR A 129 21.79 -9.96 11.47
CA THR A 129 22.76 -9.30 10.59
C THR A 129 22.57 -7.79 10.51
N HIS A 130 21.38 -7.25 10.77
CA HIS A 130 21.15 -5.81 10.70
C HIS A 130 21.54 -5.08 11.98
N VAL A 131 21.42 -5.72 13.14
CA VAL A 131 21.83 -5.14 14.42
C VAL A 131 23.33 -4.87 14.44
N ARG A 132 24.16 -5.75 13.84
CA ARG A 132 25.62 -5.56 13.75
C ARG A 132 26.06 -4.35 12.92
N ARG A 133 25.23 -3.82 12.02
CA ARG A 133 25.55 -2.63 11.23
C ARG A 133 25.25 -1.30 11.94
N CYS A 134 24.36 -1.32 12.92
CA CYS A 134 23.99 -0.13 13.68
C CYS A 134 24.90 0.15 14.87
N PHE A 135 25.60 -0.86 15.38
CA PHE A 135 26.60 -0.73 16.42
C PHE A 135 28.01 -0.87 15.83
N ARG A 136 28.51 0.13 15.14
CA ARG A 136 29.94 0.35 15.02
C ARG A 136 30.41 0.79 16.41
N THR A 137 30.92 -0.13 17.20
CA THR A 137 31.75 0.22 18.35
C THR A 137 32.89 1.10 17.86
N PRO A 138 33.13 2.27 18.48
CA PRO A 138 34.36 3.04 18.20
C PRO A 138 35.53 2.13 18.50
N GLN A 139 36.41 1.93 17.51
CA GLN A 139 37.69 1.26 17.74
C GLN A 139 38.39 2.09 18.81
N GLN A 140 38.61 1.51 19.97
CA GLN A 140 39.54 2.02 20.95
C GLN A 140 40.90 2.01 20.27
N HIS A 141 41.43 3.16 19.95
CA HIS A 141 42.84 3.33 19.64
C HIS A 141 43.60 3.00 20.91
N ALA A 142 44.12 1.78 20.98
CA ALA A 142 45.16 1.42 21.93
C ALA A 142 46.42 2.21 21.56
N ILE A 143 46.91 2.99 22.53
CA ILE A 143 48.20 3.68 22.55
C ILE A 143 49.29 2.63 22.68
#